data_eb512cc8336f8586c9e4ab06a3693fbb
#
_entry.id   eb512cc8336f8586c9e4ab06a3693fbb
#
_cell.length_a   1.000
_cell.length_b   1.000
_cell.length_c   1.000
_cell.angle_alpha   90.00
_cell.angle_beta   90.00
_cell.angle_gamma   90.00
#
_symmetry.space_group_name_H-M   'P 1'
#
loop_
_entity.id
_entity.type
_entity.pdbx_description
1 polymer ?
#
loop_
_entity_poly.entity_id
_entity_poly.type
_entity_poly.pdbx_seq_one_letter_code
_entity_poly.pdbx_strand_id
1 'polypeptide(L)'
;IGLAFSGGGYRATAYSLGTLSYLNSIKILNDKKEEITMLRAVDALSTVSGGSITGMTYMKAQQEGVDFQTYESGMIKFMLDEDLVTQAVNNLVDPDIPNSLIEGIGKVYDQKLFQGQTLDKLMPSGNCSTEHVNYLSVNATDFNVGIPFRFIFQAPQIATKKDMIIGNGFNRITKDIVNTIPLYIPLAASSCFPGGFEAIQLHNKNGVVMTDEHGHPISLMDGGISDNQGIDALLRYDNNLSSKAKDARKHLDLMIITDVSTANITPFSPCKESPVPLIGNMKMISLFYLVLIANLL
;
A
#
# COMPACT_ATOMS: atom_id res chain seq x y z
N ILE A 1 -1.45 12.60 14.36
CA ILE A 1 -2.47 11.60 14.00
C ILE A 1 -1.83 10.54 13.11
N GLY A 2 -2.12 9.26 13.36
CA GLY A 2 -1.80 8.14 12.48
C GLY A 2 -3.06 7.66 11.75
N LEU A 3 -2.95 7.38 10.44
CA LEU A 3 -4.01 6.76 9.65
C LEU A 3 -3.59 5.38 9.20
N ALA A 4 -4.46 4.39 9.37
CA ALA A 4 -4.32 3.06 8.78
C ALA A 4 -5.39 2.86 7.69
N PHE A 5 -4.97 2.48 6.49
CA PHE A 5 -5.83 2.18 5.34
C PHE A 5 -5.81 0.67 5.08
N SER A 6 -6.94 0.01 5.32
CA SER A 6 -7.06 -1.43 5.15
C SER A 6 -6.99 -1.88 3.69
N GLY A 7 -6.73 -3.16 3.50
CA GLY A 7 -6.95 -3.83 2.22
C GLY A 7 -8.43 -3.95 1.86
N GLY A 8 -8.73 -4.27 0.59
CA GLY A 8 -10.08 -4.48 0.10
C GLY A 8 -10.32 -3.96 -1.32
N GLY A 9 -9.30 -3.94 -2.17
CA GLY A 9 -9.38 -3.54 -3.57
C GLY A 9 -9.83 -2.08 -3.75
N TYR A 10 -10.51 -1.77 -4.84
CA TYR A 10 -10.99 -0.40 -5.11
C TYR A 10 -11.97 0.14 -4.07
N ARG A 11 -12.69 -0.71 -3.34
CA ARG A 11 -13.52 -0.26 -2.22
C ARG A 11 -12.66 0.38 -1.13
N ALA A 12 -11.52 -0.23 -0.80
CA ALA A 12 -10.59 0.34 0.16
C ALA A 12 -9.94 1.63 -0.36
N THR A 13 -9.58 1.68 -1.65
CA THR A 13 -9.09 2.90 -2.30
C THR A 13 -10.09 4.05 -2.16
N ALA A 14 -11.35 3.82 -2.55
CA ALA A 14 -12.40 4.83 -2.48
C ALA A 14 -12.71 5.25 -1.03
N TYR A 15 -12.78 4.30 -0.11
CA TYR A 15 -13.06 4.59 1.30
C TYR A 15 -11.93 5.38 1.96
N SER A 16 -10.69 5.03 1.66
CA SER A 16 -9.51 5.76 2.15
C SER A 16 -9.45 7.18 1.57
N LEU A 17 -9.78 7.35 0.28
CA LEU A 17 -9.89 8.68 -0.34
C LEU A 17 -10.99 9.52 0.33
N GLY A 18 -12.17 8.94 0.57
CA GLY A 18 -13.25 9.59 1.31
C GLY A 18 -12.85 9.98 2.74
N THR A 19 -12.04 9.16 3.40
CA THR A 19 -11.49 9.48 4.73
C THR A 19 -10.55 10.70 4.66
N LEU A 20 -9.65 10.75 3.68
CA LEU A 20 -8.79 11.93 3.47
C LEU A 20 -9.63 13.19 3.18
N SER A 21 -10.65 13.07 2.33
CA SER A 21 -11.59 14.16 2.01
C SER A 21 -12.32 14.66 3.25
N TYR A 22 -12.84 13.74 4.06
CA TYR A 22 -13.50 14.09 5.31
C TYR A 22 -12.57 14.81 6.27
N LEU A 23 -11.36 14.30 6.50
CA LEU A 23 -10.37 14.95 7.37
C LEU A 23 -9.93 16.32 6.83
N ASN A 24 -9.92 16.49 5.50
CA ASN A 24 -9.63 17.79 4.89
C ASN A 24 -10.77 18.81 5.10
N SER A 25 -11.99 18.36 5.32
CA SER A 25 -13.14 19.24 5.59
C SER A 25 -13.23 19.71 7.04
N ILE A 26 -12.62 18.97 7.97
CA ILE A 26 -12.65 19.28 9.41
C ILE A 26 -11.55 20.30 9.74
N LYS A 27 -11.91 21.34 10.50
CA LYS A 27 -10.98 22.33 11.02
C LYS A 27 -10.66 22.05 12.49
N ILE A 28 -9.40 22.13 12.81
CA ILE A 28 -8.87 22.01 14.18
C ILE A 28 -7.87 23.12 14.46
N LEU A 29 -7.56 23.35 15.74
CA LEU A 29 -6.47 24.24 16.14
C LEU A 29 -5.21 23.41 16.39
N ASN A 30 -4.10 23.81 15.77
CA ASN A 30 -2.79 23.23 16.06
C ASN A 30 -2.22 23.77 17.39
N ASP A 31 -1.03 23.32 17.81
CA ASP A 31 -0.36 23.75 19.05
C ASP A 31 -0.06 25.25 19.08
N LYS A 32 0.02 25.90 17.90
CA LYS A 32 0.19 27.36 17.78
C LYS A 32 -1.13 28.11 17.77
N LYS A 33 -2.27 27.43 17.98
CA LYS A 33 -3.64 27.98 17.90
C LYS A 33 -3.99 28.53 16.51
N GLU A 34 -3.33 28.03 15.47
CA GLU A 34 -3.67 28.31 14.06
C GLU A 34 -4.71 27.28 13.59
N GLU A 35 -5.70 27.76 12.82
CA GLU A 35 -6.68 26.87 12.20
C GLU A 35 -6.05 26.10 11.04
N ILE A 36 -6.08 24.79 11.12
CA ILE A 36 -5.63 23.89 10.06
C ILE A 36 -6.70 22.85 9.76
N THR A 37 -6.64 22.18 8.61
CA THR A 37 -7.47 21.00 8.39
C THR A 37 -6.95 19.84 9.25
N MET A 38 -7.85 18.96 9.71
CA MET A 38 -7.44 17.78 10.48
C MET A 38 -6.53 16.86 9.65
N LEU A 39 -6.66 16.86 8.32
CA LEU A 39 -5.78 16.15 7.41
C LEU A 39 -4.31 16.62 7.56
N ARG A 40 -4.08 17.91 7.75
CA ARG A 40 -2.72 18.45 7.96
C ARG A 40 -2.08 18.05 9.28
N ALA A 41 -2.85 17.54 10.23
CA ALA A 41 -2.33 16.98 11.47
C ALA A 41 -1.96 15.48 11.36
N VAL A 42 -2.18 14.87 10.20
CA VAL A 42 -1.77 13.49 9.94
C VAL A 42 -0.26 13.45 9.75
N ASP A 43 0.43 12.69 10.59
CA ASP A 43 1.88 12.54 10.59
C ASP A 43 2.33 11.20 9.98
N ALA A 44 1.51 10.15 10.16
CA ALA A 44 1.84 8.81 9.74
C ALA A 44 0.70 8.12 8.98
N LEU A 45 1.06 7.40 7.92
CA LEU A 45 0.18 6.52 7.16
C LEU A 45 0.71 5.09 7.22
N SER A 46 -0.22 4.13 7.36
CA SER A 46 0.04 2.72 7.16
C SER A 46 -1.01 2.16 6.22
N THR A 47 -0.58 1.45 5.18
CA THR A 47 -1.47 1.10 4.07
C THR A 47 -1.32 -0.35 3.65
N VAL A 48 -2.42 -0.95 3.21
CA VAL A 48 -2.50 -2.33 2.74
C VAL A 48 -3.32 -2.41 1.46
N SER A 49 -2.81 -3.12 0.44
CA SER A 49 -3.56 -3.45 -0.77
C SER A 49 -4.21 -2.22 -1.43
N GLY A 50 -5.53 -2.21 -1.63
CA GLY A 50 -6.25 -1.06 -2.17
C GLY A 50 -6.06 0.24 -1.38
N GLY A 51 -5.86 0.17 -0.06
CA GLY A 51 -5.49 1.35 0.75
C GLY A 51 -4.13 1.93 0.37
N SER A 52 -3.22 1.09 -0.16
CA SER A 52 -1.91 1.53 -0.61
C SER A 52 -1.97 2.36 -1.90
N ILE A 53 -2.99 2.15 -2.74
CA ILE A 53 -3.21 3.01 -3.91
C ILE A 53 -3.41 4.46 -3.44
N THR A 54 -4.33 4.69 -2.52
CA THR A 54 -4.59 6.03 -1.96
C THR A 54 -3.40 6.58 -1.19
N GLY A 55 -2.79 5.78 -0.30
CA GLY A 55 -1.71 6.29 0.56
C GLY A 55 -0.44 6.67 -0.20
N MET A 56 0.00 5.85 -1.15
CA MET A 56 1.18 6.14 -1.97
C MET A 56 0.96 7.33 -2.89
N THR A 57 -0.19 7.38 -3.56
CA THR A 57 -0.49 8.49 -4.47
C THR A 57 -0.71 9.80 -3.72
N TYR A 58 -1.28 9.75 -2.50
CA TYR A 58 -1.41 10.94 -1.65
C TYR A 58 -0.04 11.47 -1.21
N MET A 59 0.86 10.60 -0.76
CA MET A 59 2.20 11.03 -0.40
C MET A 59 2.97 11.60 -1.59
N LYS A 60 2.84 10.99 -2.78
CA LYS A 60 3.41 11.52 -4.03
C LYS A 60 2.87 12.92 -4.33
N ALA A 61 1.55 13.12 -4.25
CA ALA A 61 0.91 14.40 -4.50
C ALA A 61 1.43 15.50 -3.55
N GLN A 62 1.63 15.19 -2.27
CA GLN A 62 2.21 16.12 -1.32
C GLN A 62 3.64 16.55 -1.70
N GLN A 63 4.48 15.60 -2.11
CA GLN A 63 5.86 15.89 -2.50
C GLN A 63 5.94 16.71 -3.80
N GLU A 64 5.01 16.47 -4.70
CA GLU A 64 4.90 17.24 -5.96
C GLU A 64 4.20 18.60 -5.79
N GLY A 65 3.76 18.93 -4.57
CA GLY A 65 3.09 20.19 -4.28
C GLY A 65 1.67 20.28 -4.84
N VAL A 66 1.06 19.15 -5.14
CA VAL A 66 -0.32 19.06 -5.66
C VAL A 66 -1.29 19.33 -4.52
N ASP A 67 -2.23 20.26 -4.71
CA ASP A 67 -3.28 20.52 -3.73
C ASP A 67 -4.26 19.34 -3.63
N PHE A 68 -4.95 19.26 -2.47
CA PHE A 68 -5.82 18.12 -2.18
C PHE A 68 -6.97 17.97 -3.18
N GLN A 69 -7.58 19.04 -3.65
CA GLN A 69 -8.72 18.99 -4.56
C GLN A 69 -8.31 18.45 -5.94
N THR A 70 -7.16 18.87 -6.43
CA THR A 70 -6.56 18.37 -7.67
C THR A 70 -6.22 16.89 -7.55
N TYR A 71 -5.60 16.47 -6.42
CA TYR A 71 -5.30 15.08 -6.12
C TYR A 71 -6.58 14.23 -6.08
N GLU A 72 -7.59 14.65 -5.29
CA GLU A 72 -8.85 13.94 -5.13
C GLU A 72 -9.55 13.73 -6.48
N SER A 73 -9.67 14.79 -7.28
CA SER A 73 -10.29 14.73 -8.61
C SER A 73 -9.55 13.76 -9.54
N GLY A 74 -8.21 13.77 -9.50
CA GLY A 74 -7.37 12.85 -10.26
C GLY A 74 -7.58 11.40 -9.85
N MET A 75 -7.68 11.13 -8.55
CA MET A 75 -7.93 9.78 -8.03
C MET A 75 -9.33 9.26 -8.36
N ILE A 76 -10.34 10.11 -8.27
CA ILE A 76 -11.71 9.75 -8.69
C ILE A 76 -11.71 9.37 -10.17
N LYS A 77 -11.07 10.19 -11.01
CA LYS A 77 -10.95 9.91 -12.44
C LYS A 77 -10.22 8.59 -12.70
N PHE A 78 -9.09 8.35 -12.03
CA PHE A 78 -8.35 7.10 -12.14
C PHE A 78 -9.24 5.88 -11.83
N MET A 79 -9.99 5.93 -10.73
CA MET A 79 -10.87 4.81 -10.33
C MET A 79 -12.06 4.59 -11.28
N LEU A 80 -12.53 5.62 -11.97
CA LEU A 80 -13.67 5.52 -12.89
C LEU A 80 -13.25 5.12 -14.31
N ASP A 81 -12.08 5.59 -14.76
CA ASP A 81 -11.66 5.47 -16.14
C ASP A 81 -10.75 4.26 -16.41
N GLU A 82 -10.09 3.72 -15.36
CA GLU A 82 -9.08 2.68 -15.54
C GLU A 82 -9.62 1.28 -15.23
N ASP A 83 -9.71 0.45 -16.26
CA ASP A 83 -9.94 -0.99 -16.12
C ASP A 83 -8.59 -1.71 -15.95
N LEU A 84 -8.14 -1.81 -14.70
CA LEU A 84 -6.84 -2.42 -14.36
C LEU A 84 -6.74 -3.87 -14.80
N VAL A 85 -7.83 -4.63 -14.73
CA VAL A 85 -7.83 -6.05 -15.05
C VAL A 85 -7.64 -6.28 -16.52
N THR A 86 -8.45 -5.61 -17.35
CA THR A 86 -8.32 -5.74 -18.82
C THR A 86 -6.93 -5.26 -19.27
N GLN A 87 -6.43 -4.17 -18.71
CA GLN A 87 -5.10 -3.68 -19.05
C GLN A 87 -3.99 -4.65 -18.61
N ALA A 88 -4.08 -5.22 -17.41
CA ALA A 88 -3.13 -6.20 -16.91
C ALA A 88 -3.13 -7.49 -17.76
N VAL A 89 -4.31 -7.97 -18.15
CA VAL A 89 -4.43 -9.14 -19.06
C VAL A 89 -3.83 -8.85 -20.42
N ASN A 90 -4.04 -7.65 -20.95
CA ASN A 90 -3.40 -7.24 -22.22
C ASN A 90 -1.88 -7.17 -22.10
N ASN A 91 -1.37 -6.81 -20.93
CA ASN A 91 0.07 -6.79 -20.66
C ASN A 91 0.70 -8.19 -20.59
N LEU A 92 -0.08 -9.26 -20.36
CA LEU A 92 0.45 -10.64 -20.34
C LEU A 92 0.96 -11.11 -21.72
N VAL A 93 0.52 -10.48 -22.80
CA VAL A 93 0.99 -10.79 -24.15
C VAL A 93 2.18 -9.93 -24.59
N ASP A 94 2.59 -8.98 -23.77
CA ASP A 94 3.76 -8.13 -24.00
C ASP A 94 5.05 -8.94 -23.69
N PRO A 95 5.94 -9.17 -24.66
CA PRO A 95 7.15 -9.94 -24.46
C PRO A 95 8.16 -9.28 -23.50
N ASP A 96 8.02 -7.98 -23.27
CA ASP A 96 8.90 -7.21 -22.37
C ASP A 96 8.43 -7.24 -20.89
N ILE A 97 7.27 -7.84 -20.63
CA ILE A 97 6.72 -7.99 -19.28
C ILE A 97 6.80 -9.47 -18.90
N PRO A 98 7.27 -9.83 -17.68
CA PRO A 98 7.17 -11.19 -17.19
C PRO A 98 5.73 -11.71 -17.35
N ASN A 99 5.57 -12.96 -17.76
CA ASN A 99 4.25 -13.59 -17.93
C ASN A 99 3.57 -13.84 -16.58
N SER A 100 3.22 -12.74 -15.90
CA SER A 100 2.77 -12.63 -14.52
C SER A 100 1.68 -11.56 -14.44
N LEU A 101 0.53 -11.94 -13.90
CA LEU A 101 -0.61 -11.02 -13.80
C LEU A 101 -0.32 -9.85 -12.85
N ILE A 102 0.40 -10.09 -11.76
CA ILE A 102 0.76 -9.02 -10.81
C ILE A 102 1.77 -8.03 -11.42
N GLU A 103 2.70 -8.51 -12.25
CA GLU A 103 3.61 -7.63 -13.00
C GLU A 103 2.84 -6.83 -14.06
N GLY A 104 1.85 -7.46 -14.72
CA GLY A 104 0.94 -6.76 -15.63
C GLY A 104 0.18 -5.62 -14.96
N ILE A 105 -0.34 -5.83 -13.76
CA ILE A 105 -0.98 -4.77 -12.94
C ILE A 105 0.07 -3.73 -12.50
N GLY A 106 1.23 -4.18 -12.04
CA GLY A 106 2.34 -3.30 -11.66
C GLY A 106 2.72 -2.34 -12.78
N LYS A 107 2.74 -2.83 -14.03
CA LYS A 107 2.98 -1.98 -15.21
C LYS A 107 1.90 -0.93 -15.42
N VAL A 108 0.62 -1.27 -15.17
CA VAL A 108 -0.46 -0.27 -15.22
C VAL A 108 -0.29 0.78 -14.13
N TYR A 109 0.04 0.38 -12.90
CA TYR A 109 0.33 1.32 -11.82
C TYR A 109 1.50 2.24 -12.18
N ASP A 110 2.56 1.69 -12.77
CA ASP A 110 3.71 2.48 -13.19
C ASP A 110 3.31 3.53 -14.23
N GLN A 111 2.61 3.12 -15.27
CA GLN A 111 2.19 3.99 -16.36
C GLN A 111 1.23 5.09 -15.91
N LYS A 112 0.26 4.74 -15.06
CA LYS A 112 -0.84 5.65 -14.69
C LYS A 112 -0.55 6.50 -13.46
N LEU A 113 0.19 5.96 -12.48
CA LEU A 113 0.38 6.60 -11.18
C LEU A 113 1.82 7.08 -10.95
N PHE A 114 2.84 6.32 -11.43
CA PHE A 114 4.22 6.55 -11.01
C PHE A 114 5.19 6.94 -12.14
N GLN A 115 4.85 6.69 -13.40
CA GLN A 115 5.58 7.19 -14.58
C GLN A 115 7.08 6.85 -14.57
N GLY A 116 7.43 5.60 -14.24
CA GLY A 116 8.81 5.12 -14.20
C GLY A 116 9.62 5.59 -13.00
N GLN A 117 8.98 6.17 -11.99
CA GLN A 117 9.66 6.62 -10.78
C GLN A 117 10.15 5.45 -9.92
N THR A 118 11.14 5.73 -9.10
CA THR A 118 11.76 4.78 -8.15
C THR A 118 11.47 5.17 -6.70
N LEU A 119 11.72 4.25 -5.74
CA LEU A 119 11.32 4.41 -4.34
C LEU A 119 11.86 5.69 -3.69
N ASP A 120 13.03 6.17 -4.11
CA ASP A 120 13.62 7.42 -3.60
C ASP A 120 12.70 8.63 -3.81
N LYS A 121 11.86 8.60 -4.84
CA LYS A 121 10.93 9.70 -5.16
C LYS A 121 9.76 9.83 -4.19
N LEU A 122 9.51 8.81 -3.37
CA LEU A 122 8.47 8.85 -2.35
C LEU A 122 9.02 9.16 -0.94
N MET A 123 10.34 9.31 -0.80
CA MET A 123 10.95 9.67 0.49
C MET A 123 10.63 11.12 0.84
N PRO A 124 10.01 11.41 2.01
CA PRO A 124 9.72 12.79 2.40
C PRO A 124 11.00 13.61 2.50
N SER A 125 10.99 14.80 1.88
CA SER A 125 12.12 15.71 1.92
C SER A 125 12.14 16.56 3.18
N GLY A 126 10.97 16.81 3.77
CA GLY A 126 10.75 17.74 4.87
C GLY A 126 10.87 19.22 4.46
N ASN A 127 10.96 19.50 3.17
CA ASN A 127 11.22 20.85 2.63
C ASN A 127 10.03 21.47 1.89
N CYS A 128 8.99 20.67 1.57
CA CYS A 128 7.83 21.16 0.86
C CYS A 128 6.75 21.63 1.85
N SER A 129 6.15 22.80 1.60
CA SER A 129 5.10 23.35 2.48
C SER A 129 3.81 22.53 2.47
N THR A 130 3.62 21.69 1.47
CA THR A 130 2.49 20.75 1.36
C THR A 130 2.74 19.45 2.09
N GLU A 131 3.99 19.08 2.32
CA GLU A 131 4.35 17.87 3.09
C GLU A 131 3.96 18.03 4.56
N HIS A 132 3.17 17.09 5.04
CA HIS A 132 2.85 16.95 6.47
C HIS A 132 2.90 15.49 6.93
N VAL A 133 2.80 14.52 6.02
CA VAL A 133 3.00 13.10 6.33
C VAL A 133 4.49 12.81 6.34
N ASN A 134 5.01 12.49 7.52
CA ASN A 134 6.42 12.19 7.75
C ASN A 134 6.75 10.71 7.68
N TYR A 135 5.75 9.85 7.71
CA TYR A 135 5.90 8.40 7.68
C TYR A 135 4.83 7.74 6.83
N LEU A 136 5.23 6.87 5.91
CA LEU A 136 4.35 5.97 5.20
C LEU A 136 4.93 4.56 5.28
N SER A 137 4.11 3.59 5.72
CA SER A 137 4.36 2.16 5.58
C SER A 137 3.42 1.56 4.55
N VAL A 138 3.98 0.99 3.48
CA VAL A 138 3.25 0.13 2.55
C VAL A 138 3.53 -1.30 2.97
N ASN A 139 2.50 -2.00 3.42
CA ASN A 139 2.64 -3.31 4.04
C ASN A 139 2.45 -4.42 3.00
N ALA A 140 3.37 -5.35 2.99
CA ALA A 140 3.34 -6.60 2.25
C ALA A 140 3.67 -7.76 3.20
N THR A 141 3.61 -8.98 2.70
CA THR A 141 4.04 -10.18 3.41
C THR A 141 5.17 -10.85 2.65
N ASP A 142 6.28 -11.13 3.32
CA ASP A 142 7.34 -11.96 2.78
C ASP A 142 6.84 -13.40 2.71
N PHE A 143 6.63 -13.89 1.49
CA PHE A 143 6.00 -15.18 1.25
C PHE A 143 6.91 -16.35 1.62
N ASN A 144 8.23 -16.15 1.56
CA ASN A 144 9.19 -17.21 1.86
C ASN A 144 9.20 -17.57 3.34
N VAL A 145 8.99 -16.57 4.21
CA VAL A 145 9.09 -16.73 5.68
C VAL A 145 7.78 -16.46 6.42
N GLY A 146 6.73 -15.99 5.72
CA GLY A 146 5.39 -15.80 6.28
C GLY A 146 5.27 -14.65 7.28
N ILE A 147 6.13 -13.63 7.20
CA ILE A 147 6.13 -12.50 8.12
C ILE A 147 5.92 -11.17 7.38
N PRO A 148 5.47 -10.10 8.08
CA PRO A 148 5.31 -8.79 7.47
C PRO A 148 6.60 -8.29 6.82
N PHE A 149 6.48 -7.73 5.61
CA PHE A 149 7.51 -6.98 4.91
C PHE A 149 6.99 -5.55 4.70
N ARG A 150 7.79 -4.55 5.03
CA ARG A 150 7.34 -3.15 4.99
C ARG A 150 8.23 -2.31 4.09
N PHE A 151 7.59 -1.59 3.17
CA PHE A 151 8.25 -0.50 2.46
C PHE A 151 8.00 0.78 3.26
N ILE A 152 9.05 1.27 3.92
CA ILE A 152 8.95 2.43 4.81
C ILE A 152 9.55 3.65 4.13
N PHE A 153 8.75 4.68 4.01
CA PHE A 153 9.12 6.01 3.52
C PHE A 153 9.02 6.98 4.69
N GLN A 154 10.16 7.51 5.11
CA GLN A 154 10.24 8.27 6.36
C GLN A 154 11.13 9.49 6.21
N ALA A 155 10.67 10.61 6.77
CA ALA A 155 11.40 11.87 6.76
C ALA A 155 12.72 11.75 7.53
N PRO A 156 13.82 12.36 7.02
CA PRO A 156 15.16 12.22 7.61
C PRO A 156 15.26 12.62 9.07
N GLN A 157 14.48 13.61 9.50
CA GLN A 157 14.49 14.15 10.87
C GLN A 157 13.93 13.17 11.90
N ILE A 158 13.08 12.24 11.49
CA ILE A 158 12.53 11.21 12.37
C ILE A 158 13.17 9.84 12.19
N ALA A 159 13.95 9.67 11.10
CA ALA A 159 14.63 8.42 10.80
C ALA A 159 15.86 8.23 11.71
N THR A 160 16.01 7.06 12.31
CA THR A 160 17.32 6.62 12.80
C THR A 160 18.03 5.82 11.70
N LYS A 161 19.36 5.63 11.85
CA LYS A 161 20.12 4.74 10.95
C LYS A 161 19.56 3.31 10.90
N LYS A 162 18.87 2.86 11.96
CA LYS A 162 18.20 1.55 12.04
C LYS A 162 16.83 1.52 11.38
N ASP A 163 16.11 2.64 11.31
CA ASP A 163 14.70 2.71 10.90
C ASP A 163 14.49 2.94 9.40
N MET A 164 15.56 3.19 8.66
CA MET A 164 15.48 3.36 7.20
C MET A 164 15.62 2.02 6.46
N ILE A 165 15.05 0.98 7.03
CA ILE A 165 15.13 -0.37 6.49
C ILE A 165 13.79 -0.68 5.86
N ILE A 166 13.79 -0.75 4.52
CA ILE A 166 12.72 -1.41 3.80
C ILE A 166 12.94 -2.91 3.99
N GLY A 167 11.93 -3.62 4.48
CA GLY A 167 12.04 -5.05 4.68
C GLY A 167 11.46 -5.56 6.00
N ASN A 168 12.08 -6.62 6.50
CA ASN A 168 11.76 -7.27 7.77
C ASN A 168 13.06 -7.64 8.54
N GLY A 169 12.95 -8.55 9.51
CA GLY A 169 14.11 -9.01 10.28
C GLY A 169 15.10 -9.87 9.48
N PHE A 170 14.67 -10.47 8.39
CA PHE A 170 15.43 -11.40 7.56
C PHE A 170 15.88 -10.74 6.25
N ASN A 171 14.94 -10.14 5.51
CA ASN A 171 15.18 -9.54 4.21
C ASN A 171 15.15 -8.02 4.33
N ARG A 172 16.23 -7.36 3.89
CA ARG A 172 16.38 -5.91 4.02
C ARG A 172 16.91 -5.29 2.74
N ILE A 173 16.31 -4.17 2.36
CA ILE A 173 16.78 -3.32 1.27
C ILE A 173 17.56 -2.16 1.88
N THR A 174 18.80 -1.99 1.44
CA THR A 174 19.64 -0.86 1.86
C THR A 174 19.32 0.38 1.05
N LYS A 175 19.66 1.56 1.61
CA LYS A 175 19.43 2.85 0.95
C LYS A 175 20.09 2.97 -0.43
N ASP A 176 21.20 2.29 -0.62
CA ASP A 176 22.02 2.41 -1.83
C ASP A 176 21.29 1.92 -3.10
N ILE A 177 20.29 1.05 -2.92
CA ILE A 177 19.54 0.46 -4.03
C ILE A 177 18.11 0.97 -4.15
N VAL A 178 17.64 1.82 -3.24
CA VAL A 178 16.28 2.38 -3.23
C VAL A 178 15.96 3.12 -4.54
N ASN A 179 16.91 3.83 -5.11
CA ASN A 179 16.79 4.52 -6.39
C ASN A 179 16.84 3.60 -7.62
N THR A 180 16.96 2.29 -7.41
CA THR A 180 16.94 1.29 -8.48
C THR A 180 15.64 0.50 -8.54
N ILE A 181 14.83 0.54 -7.48
CA ILE A 181 13.58 -0.23 -7.37
C ILE A 181 12.41 0.63 -7.89
N PRO A 182 11.62 0.11 -8.85
CA PRO A 182 10.44 0.83 -9.34
C PRO A 182 9.42 1.11 -8.23
N LEU A 183 8.81 2.29 -8.29
CA LEU A 183 7.85 2.74 -7.27
C LEU A 183 6.54 1.92 -7.28
N TYR A 184 6.22 1.23 -8.38
CA TYR A 184 5.03 0.36 -8.43
C TYR A 184 5.20 -0.93 -7.61
N ILE A 185 6.43 -1.38 -7.36
CA ILE A 185 6.70 -2.65 -6.66
C ILE A 185 6.05 -2.73 -5.27
N PRO A 186 6.18 -1.72 -4.37
CA PRO A 186 5.46 -1.74 -3.10
C PRO A 186 3.95 -1.88 -3.25
N LEU A 187 3.37 -1.19 -4.23
CA LEU A 187 1.93 -1.24 -4.47
C LEU A 187 1.49 -2.60 -4.99
N ALA A 188 2.22 -3.13 -5.98
CA ALA A 188 1.95 -4.46 -6.52
C ALA A 188 2.11 -5.54 -5.45
N ALA A 189 3.19 -5.51 -4.65
CA ALA A 189 3.40 -6.43 -3.54
C ALA A 189 2.29 -6.36 -2.50
N SER A 190 1.88 -5.15 -2.12
CA SER A 190 0.81 -4.92 -1.16
C SER A 190 -0.56 -5.38 -1.64
N SER A 191 -0.76 -5.46 -2.97
CA SER A 191 -2.02 -5.83 -3.62
C SER A 191 -2.03 -7.27 -4.16
N CYS A 192 -0.95 -8.01 -3.97
CA CYS A 192 -0.74 -9.35 -4.50
C CYS A 192 -1.44 -10.41 -3.63
N PHE A 193 -2.79 -10.42 -3.61
CA PHE A 193 -3.53 -11.32 -2.73
C PHE A 193 -3.45 -12.79 -3.20
N PRO A 194 -3.35 -13.74 -2.24
CA PRO A 194 -3.23 -15.16 -2.55
C PRO A 194 -4.53 -15.70 -3.17
N GLY A 195 -4.38 -16.55 -4.18
CA GLY A 195 -5.50 -17.10 -4.95
C GLY A 195 -5.90 -16.24 -6.16
N GLY A 196 -5.49 -14.97 -6.24
CA GLY A 196 -5.65 -14.10 -7.40
C GLY A 196 -4.35 -13.91 -8.18
N PHE A 197 -3.24 -13.89 -7.45
CA PHE A 197 -1.92 -13.61 -8.02
C PHE A 197 -0.87 -14.58 -7.49
N GLU A 198 0.18 -14.77 -8.27
CA GLU A 198 1.45 -15.33 -7.84
C GLU A 198 2.24 -14.28 -7.04
N ALA A 199 3.17 -14.74 -6.18
CA ALA A 199 4.01 -13.84 -5.41
C ALA A 199 4.89 -12.99 -6.34
N ILE A 200 4.91 -11.67 -6.14
CA ILE A 200 5.80 -10.79 -6.89
C ILE A 200 7.23 -10.93 -6.37
N GLN A 201 8.18 -11.07 -7.29
CA GLN A 201 9.60 -11.06 -6.92
C GLN A 201 10.10 -9.62 -6.83
N LEU A 202 10.78 -9.32 -5.73
CA LEU A 202 11.40 -8.01 -5.56
C LEU A 202 12.56 -7.85 -6.54
N HIS A 203 12.47 -6.88 -7.45
CA HIS A 203 13.48 -6.64 -8.46
C HIS A 203 13.78 -5.15 -8.65
N ASN A 204 14.93 -4.86 -9.26
CA ASN A 204 15.27 -3.51 -9.67
C ASN A 204 14.67 -3.16 -11.05
N LYS A 205 14.82 -1.91 -11.48
CA LYS A 205 14.32 -1.40 -12.78
C LYS A 205 14.90 -2.11 -14.01
N ASN A 206 15.98 -2.87 -13.85
CA ASN A 206 16.60 -3.65 -14.93
C ASN A 206 16.14 -5.12 -14.88
N GLY A 207 15.16 -5.47 -14.05
CA GLY A 207 14.66 -6.84 -13.89
C GLY A 207 15.55 -7.76 -13.08
N VAL A 208 16.60 -7.23 -12.43
CA VAL A 208 17.47 -8.07 -11.57
C VAL A 208 16.76 -8.35 -10.26
N VAL A 209 16.43 -9.61 -10.03
CA VAL A 209 15.75 -10.09 -8.83
C VAL A 209 16.68 -10.02 -7.62
N MET A 210 16.15 -9.50 -6.52
CA MET A 210 16.84 -9.45 -5.23
C MET A 210 16.67 -10.77 -4.48
N THR A 211 17.73 -11.19 -3.81
CA THR A 211 17.78 -12.46 -3.07
C THR A 211 18.05 -12.23 -1.60
N ASP A 212 17.63 -13.21 -0.79
CA ASP A 212 18.03 -13.33 0.60
C ASP A 212 19.52 -13.72 0.75
N GLU A 213 19.98 -13.89 1.98
CA GLU A 213 21.37 -14.30 2.27
C GLU A 213 21.73 -15.73 1.79
N HIS A 214 20.71 -16.53 1.44
CA HIS A 214 20.86 -17.88 0.92
C HIS A 214 20.74 -17.95 -0.61
N GLY A 215 20.52 -16.81 -1.27
CA GLY A 215 20.37 -16.73 -2.73
C GLY A 215 18.95 -17.03 -3.24
N HIS A 216 17.95 -17.15 -2.36
CA HIS A 216 16.56 -17.33 -2.79
C HIS A 216 15.93 -15.99 -3.14
N PRO A 217 15.10 -15.89 -4.20
CA PRO A 217 14.36 -14.69 -4.53
C PRO A 217 13.50 -14.20 -3.37
N ILE A 218 13.53 -12.90 -3.09
CA ILE A 218 12.61 -12.28 -2.13
C ILE A 218 11.24 -12.17 -2.83
N SER A 219 10.30 -13.01 -2.39
CA SER A 219 8.95 -13.10 -2.95
C SER A 219 7.94 -12.50 -2.00
N LEU A 220 7.12 -11.57 -2.49
CA LEU A 220 6.20 -10.78 -1.66
C LEU A 220 4.75 -11.03 -2.08
N MET A 221 3.88 -10.99 -1.11
CA MET A 221 2.42 -11.06 -1.29
C MET A 221 1.70 -9.97 -0.47
N ASP A 222 0.38 -9.92 -0.62
CA ASP A 222 -0.50 -8.93 0.00
C ASP A 222 -0.24 -8.80 1.51
N GLY A 223 -0.21 -7.56 1.97
CA GLY A 223 -0.06 -7.24 3.39
C GLY A 223 -1.22 -7.73 4.25
N GLY A 224 -2.40 -7.91 3.65
CA GLY A 224 -3.58 -8.45 4.32
C GLY A 224 -3.44 -9.88 4.85
N ILE A 225 -2.44 -10.63 4.38
CA ILE A 225 -2.10 -11.95 4.94
C ILE A 225 -1.65 -11.82 6.40
N SER A 226 -0.88 -10.79 6.72
CA SER A 226 -0.31 -10.59 8.06
C SER A 226 -1.07 -9.56 8.89
N ASP A 227 -1.50 -8.45 8.29
CA ASP A 227 -2.22 -7.36 8.96
C ASP A 227 -3.04 -6.57 7.94
N ASN A 228 -4.30 -6.96 7.71
CA ASN A 228 -5.16 -6.32 6.70
C ASN A 228 -5.56 -4.88 7.06
N GLN A 229 -5.45 -4.49 8.30
CA GLN A 229 -5.79 -3.13 8.75
C GLN A 229 -4.58 -2.20 8.80
N GLY A 230 -3.36 -2.74 8.75
CA GLY A 230 -2.13 -1.97 8.78
C GLY A 230 -1.81 -1.34 10.14
N ILE A 231 -2.36 -1.86 11.22
CA ILE A 231 -2.23 -1.29 12.57
C ILE A 231 -0.83 -1.48 13.13
N ASP A 232 -0.22 -2.65 12.92
CA ASP A 232 1.07 -3.00 13.53
C ASP A 232 2.19 -2.02 13.12
N ALA A 233 2.16 -1.52 11.89
CA ALA A 233 3.14 -0.53 11.43
C ALA A 233 3.02 0.81 12.17
N LEU A 234 1.80 1.28 12.46
CA LEU A 234 1.58 2.50 13.25
C LEU A 234 1.99 2.31 14.72
N LEU A 235 1.68 1.16 15.31
CA LEU A 235 2.11 0.85 16.68
C LEU A 235 3.65 0.80 16.80
N ARG A 236 4.33 0.25 15.79
CA ARG A 236 5.81 0.26 15.74
C ARG A 236 6.36 1.66 15.56
N TYR A 237 5.73 2.47 14.71
CA TYR A 237 6.11 3.86 14.55
C TYR A 237 5.97 4.64 15.86
N ASP A 238 4.85 4.50 16.55
CA ASP A 238 4.57 5.13 17.83
C ASP A 238 5.58 4.70 18.91
N ASN A 239 5.85 3.40 19.04
CA ASN A 239 6.85 2.87 19.94
C ASN A 239 8.26 3.40 19.65
N ASN A 240 8.61 3.57 18.37
CA ASN A 240 9.89 4.13 17.98
C ASN A 240 10.01 5.62 18.33
N LEU A 241 8.95 6.39 18.17
CA LEU A 241 8.90 7.79 18.60
C LEU A 241 9.13 7.89 20.11
N SER A 242 8.45 7.06 20.89
CA SER A 242 8.55 7.02 22.37
C SER A 242 9.94 6.68 22.87
N SER A 243 10.60 5.71 22.24
CA SER A 243 11.93 5.24 22.63
C SER A 243 13.04 6.26 22.36
N LYS A 244 12.83 7.19 21.44
CA LYS A 244 13.79 8.24 21.05
C LYS A 244 13.63 9.53 21.84
N ALA A 245 12.44 9.77 22.35
CA ALA A 245 12.17 10.97 23.12
C ALA A 245 12.75 10.82 24.53
N LYS A 246 13.79 11.59 24.85
CA LYS A 246 14.12 11.94 26.25
C LYS A 246 12.96 12.67 26.94
N ASP A 247 11.97 13.09 26.16
CA ASP A 247 10.74 13.77 26.54
C ASP A 247 9.56 12.89 26.13
N ALA A 248 8.79 12.44 27.11
CA ALA A 248 7.68 11.47 26.99
C ALA A 248 6.47 11.95 26.13
N ARG A 249 6.65 12.94 25.25
CA ARG A 249 5.58 13.66 24.56
C ARG A 249 5.47 13.42 23.05
N LYS A 250 6.21 12.47 22.48
CA LYS A 250 6.05 12.13 21.06
C LYS A 250 5.37 10.78 20.91
N HIS A 251 4.07 10.79 20.98
CA HIS A 251 3.19 9.68 20.65
C HIS A 251 2.19 10.11 19.60
N LEU A 252 1.58 9.16 18.93
CA LEU A 252 0.38 9.40 18.16
C LEU A 252 -0.80 9.60 19.12
N ASP A 253 -1.32 10.82 19.22
CA ASP A 253 -2.46 11.13 20.10
C ASP A 253 -3.76 10.46 19.62
N LEU A 254 -3.85 10.15 18.32
CA LEU A 254 -5.01 9.55 17.68
C LEU A 254 -4.58 8.62 16.55
N MET A 255 -5.12 7.42 16.52
CA MET A 255 -5.07 6.51 15.39
C MET A 255 -6.46 6.35 14.80
N ILE A 256 -6.60 6.59 13.50
CA ILE A 256 -7.82 6.38 12.74
C ILE A 256 -7.59 5.20 11.79
N ILE A 257 -8.46 4.20 11.89
CA ILE A 257 -8.37 2.99 11.08
C ILE A 257 -9.55 2.97 10.13
N THR A 258 -9.28 2.96 8.83
CA THR A 258 -10.29 2.74 7.81
C THR A 258 -10.35 1.24 7.54
N ASP A 259 -11.48 0.64 7.85
CA ASP A 259 -11.70 -0.78 7.63
C ASP A 259 -12.91 -0.98 6.74
N VAL A 260 -12.70 -1.60 5.57
CA VAL A 260 -13.77 -1.92 4.62
C VAL A 260 -14.29 -3.34 4.76
N SER A 261 -13.83 -4.09 5.76
CA SER A 261 -14.42 -5.36 6.08
C SER A 261 -15.89 -5.16 6.49
N THR A 262 -16.77 -6.01 5.97
CA THR A 262 -18.20 -5.93 6.28
C THR A 262 -18.46 -6.36 7.72
N ALA A 263 -18.94 -5.44 8.54
CA ALA A 263 -19.37 -5.73 9.91
C ALA A 263 -20.58 -6.70 9.98
N ASN A 264 -21.32 -6.85 8.89
CA ASN A 264 -22.46 -7.74 8.76
C ASN A 264 -22.11 -8.90 7.83
N ILE A 265 -21.40 -9.90 8.37
CA ILE A 265 -21.46 -11.24 7.79
C ILE A 265 -22.87 -11.73 8.05
N THR A 266 -23.78 -11.54 7.08
CA THR A 266 -24.99 -12.34 7.07
C THR A 266 -24.55 -13.79 6.98
N PRO A 267 -24.90 -14.65 7.95
CA PRO A 267 -24.56 -16.07 7.86
C PRO A 267 -25.04 -16.57 6.50
N PHE A 268 -24.18 -17.26 5.77
CA PHE A 268 -24.63 -17.93 4.55
C PHE A 268 -25.84 -18.77 4.93
N SER A 269 -26.97 -18.55 4.25
CA SER A 269 -28.08 -19.49 4.35
C SER A 269 -27.51 -20.87 4.03
N PRO A 270 -27.73 -21.89 4.90
CA PRO A 270 -27.18 -23.19 4.62
C PRO A 270 -27.61 -23.63 3.23
N CYS A 271 -26.61 -23.91 2.39
CA CYS A 271 -26.87 -24.36 1.03
C CYS A 271 -27.69 -25.64 1.11
N LYS A 272 -28.90 -25.66 0.58
CA LYS A 272 -29.75 -26.83 0.56
C LYS A 272 -29.24 -27.91 -0.38
N GLU A 273 -28.26 -27.58 -1.21
CA GLU A 273 -27.59 -28.49 -2.14
C GLU A 273 -26.18 -28.74 -1.66
N SER A 274 -25.75 -29.99 -1.73
CA SER A 274 -24.38 -30.39 -1.40
C SER A 274 -23.40 -29.55 -2.24
N PRO A 275 -22.36 -28.99 -1.63
CA PRO A 275 -21.38 -28.24 -2.40
C PRO A 275 -20.81 -29.16 -3.48
N VAL A 276 -20.86 -28.70 -4.72
CA VAL A 276 -20.20 -29.39 -5.83
C VAL A 276 -18.71 -29.46 -5.50
N PRO A 277 -18.08 -30.65 -5.53
CA PRO A 277 -16.68 -30.75 -5.19
C PRO A 277 -15.85 -29.82 -6.12
N LEU A 278 -15.03 -28.99 -5.52
CA LEU A 278 -14.18 -28.01 -6.20
C LEU A 278 -13.15 -28.67 -7.16
N ILE A 279 -12.97 -29.97 -7.05
CA ILE A 279 -11.97 -30.74 -7.79
C ILE A 279 -12.69 -31.44 -8.96
N GLY A 280 -12.57 -30.89 -10.14
CA GLY A 280 -13.01 -31.51 -11.40
C GLY A 280 -13.51 -30.60 -12.52
N ASN A 281 -13.64 -29.32 -12.31
CA ASN A 281 -14.15 -28.44 -13.34
C ASN A 281 -13.29 -27.18 -13.53
N MET A 282 -12.26 -27.28 -14.36
CA MET A 282 -11.36 -26.14 -14.67
C MET A 282 -12.11 -24.89 -15.18
N LYS A 283 -13.30 -25.06 -15.77
CA LYS A 283 -14.17 -23.94 -16.14
C LYS A 283 -14.75 -23.21 -14.93
N MET A 284 -15.02 -23.90 -13.82
CA MET A 284 -15.48 -23.25 -12.58
C MET A 284 -14.35 -22.50 -11.89
N ILE A 285 -13.13 -23.01 -11.94
CA ILE A 285 -11.95 -22.29 -11.40
C ILE A 285 -11.75 -20.99 -12.17
N SER A 286 -11.83 -21.01 -13.50
CA SER A 286 -11.74 -19.80 -14.32
C SER A 286 -12.86 -18.80 -14.05
N LEU A 287 -14.10 -19.28 -13.84
CA LEU A 287 -15.24 -18.43 -13.50
C LEU A 287 -15.12 -17.87 -12.07
N PHE A 288 -14.62 -18.66 -11.12
CA PHE A 288 -14.37 -18.23 -9.74
C PHE A 288 -13.27 -17.16 -9.70
N TYR A 289 -12.20 -17.31 -10.49
CA TYR A 289 -11.17 -16.30 -10.68
C TYR A 289 -11.73 -15.02 -11.27
N LEU A 290 -12.55 -15.10 -12.31
CA LEU A 290 -13.18 -13.95 -12.94
C LEU A 290 -14.15 -13.23 -11.98
N VAL A 291 -14.96 -13.98 -11.23
CA VAL A 291 -15.90 -13.43 -10.24
C VAL A 291 -15.14 -12.87 -9.04
N LEU A 292 -14.07 -13.51 -8.60
CA LEU A 292 -13.24 -13.00 -7.51
C LEU A 292 -12.56 -11.67 -7.91
N ILE A 293 -11.99 -11.61 -9.10
CA ILE A 293 -11.37 -10.39 -9.65
C ILE A 293 -12.43 -9.29 -9.84
N ALA A 294 -13.60 -9.61 -10.41
CA ALA A 294 -14.67 -8.64 -10.59
C ALA A 294 -15.29 -8.11 -9.29
N ASN A 295 -15.22 -8.86 -8.18
CA ASN A 295 -15.69 -8.41 -6.86
C ASN A 295 -14.58 -7.70 -6.04
N LEU A 296 -13.34 -7.71 -6.53
CA LEU A 296 -12.20 -7.04 -5.89
C LEU A 296 -11.85 -5.71 -6.56
N LEU A 297 -12.45 -5.45 -7.69
CA LEU A 297 -12.45 -4.18 -8.43
C LEU A 297 -13.75 -3.43 -8.18
#